data_b0cdeea5ec9b51fe0e6e7ffb2cebbc1a
#
_entry.id   b0cdeea5ec9b51fe0e6e7ffb2cebbc1a
#
_cell.length_a   1.000
_cell.length_b   1.000
_cell.length_c   1.000
_cell.angle_alpha   90.00
_cell.angle_beta   90.00
_cell.angle_gamma   90.00
#
_symmetry.space_group_name_H-M   'P 1'
#
loop_
_entity.id
_entity.type
_entity.pdbx_description
1 polymer ?
#
loop_
_entity_poly.entity_id
_entity_poly.type
_entity_poly.pdbx_seq_one_letter_code
_entity_poly.pdbx_strand_id
1 'polypeptide(L)'
;MMRARCLYSVTVLAIFLLTVVACGDSTTTTVTPPAEGSPSGPVPLRVMAFNIEWGGTHVRFASLADAIREADADIVAVQEAEGNLARLADDLGWHYSRRNYVISKYALIDPPEGNGNYVFVEVLPGKVVAVASVHLPSDPYGPEWLQEQRTVEDVLAMEQATRLAAIEPVLQALRVVQERDIPLFLAGDFNAPSHADWTEASVARYPHRKGAFEWPVSRAVADAGFHDSYRAAHADPVAQPGFTWWAARPRIEDYNPSDELQRDRIDFVWYTGPATLIDSRLVGEEGAEGVDIALTPWPSDHRAVVSLFETTPVPMPPLISTDQRVYAVGESVQVVHQASYDLPQTILVQRSAQPRSVTPQVRMPVTETFGRLELADGALPAGHYSISLIDDSGFPASTNEFWILAPDAAPAVAVAGARYAAGETLPIAWSNTPGNRHDWVGIFDAAAGDDSEAYASYGYVGARSSGSMLLGPDTVEGAWPLPPGTYVARLMLDDGFRILAKSAPFSVE
;
A
#
# COMPACT_ATOMS: atom_id res chain seq x y z
N MET A 1 -37.25 -23.74 84.74
CA MET A 1 -38.05 -23.63 83.50
C MET A 1 -38.21 -22.20 83.17
N MET A 2 -37.50 -21.71 82.13
CA MET A 2 -37.95 -20.57 81.31
C MET A 2 -36.83 -20.22 80.30
N ARG A 3 -37.21 -20.20 79.08
CA ARG A 3 -36.33 -20.01 77.91
C ARG A 3 -35.99 -18.55 77.74
N ALA A 4 -34.68 -18.28 77.56
CA ALA A 4 -34.18 -17.01 77.10
C ALA A 4 -34.43 -16.79 75.56
N ARG A 5 -34.94 -15.65 75.17
CA ARG A 5 -34.99 -15.18 73.78
C ARG A 5 -33.95 -14.07 73.57
N CYS A 6 -33.00 -14.30 72.66
CA CYS A 6 -32.08 -13.33 72.18
C CYS A 6 -32.78 -12.35 71.19
N LEU A 7 -32.69 -11.09 71.45
CA LEU A 7 -33.02 -10.01 70.45
C LEU A 7 -31.75 -9.63 69.67
N TYR A 8 -31.83 -9.71 68.37
CA TYR A 8 -30.85 -9.15 67.47
C TYR A 8 -31.23 -7.69 67.12
N SER A 9 -30.35 -6.78 67.44
CA SER A 9 -30.42 -5.39 66.98
C SER A 9 -29.84 -5.28 65.56
N VAL A 10 -30.64 -4.82 64.60
CA VAL A 10 -30.21 -4.47 63.26
C VAL A 10 -29.85 -3.00 63.21
N THR A 11 -28.56 -2.70 63.05
CA THR A 11 -28.09 -1.33 62.81
C THR A 11 -28.17 -1.05 61.30
N VAL A 12 -29.05 -0.14 60.91
CA VAL A 12 -29.15 0.32 59.52
C VAL A 12 -28.11 1.43 59.32
N LEU A 13 -27.10 1.20 58.52
CA LEU A 13 -26.13 2.15 58.09
C LEU A 13 -26.67 2.88 56.84
N ALA A 14 -27.04 4.14 56.98
CA ALA A 14 -27.46 5.00 55.86
C ALA A 14 -26.21 5.46 55.11
N ILE A 15 -26.03 4.96 53.88
CA ILE A 15 -25.00 5.47 52.96
C ILE A 15 -25.59 6.65 52.20
N PHE A 16 -25.06 7.85 52.47
CA PHE A 16 -25.30 9.05 51.65
C PHE A 16 -24.53 8.91 50.34
N LEU A 17 -25.24 8.68 49.23
CA LEU A 17 -24.67 8.84 47.89
C LEU A 17 -24.53 10.35 47.59
N LEU A 18 -23.31 10.88 47.59
CA LEU A 18 -22.99 12.14 46.93
C LEU A 18 -22.95 11.87 45.42
N THR A 19 -23.94 12.33 44.70
CA THR A 19 -23.87 12.43 43.24
C THR A 19 -22.98 13.63 42.88
N VAL A 20 -21.72 13.35 42.52
CA VAL A 20 -20.86 14.27 41.79
C VAL A 20 -21.29 14.20 40.33
N VAL A 21 -21.89 15.28 39.83
CA VAL A 21 -22.09 15.46 38.40
C VAL A 21 -20.74 15.85 37.80
N ALA A 22 -20.03 14.91 37.25
CA ALA A 22 -18.85 15.16 36.43
C ALA A 22 -19.30 15.49 34.99
N CYS A 23 -18.92 16.64 34.51
CA CYS A 23 -19.05 17.02 33.09
C CYS A 23 -18.12 16.15 32.24
N GLY A 24 -18.69 15.55 31.21
CA GLY A 24 -18.07 15.21 29.93
C GLY A 24 -16.79 14.40 29.98
N ASP A 25 -16.82 13.10 30.35
CA ASP A 25 -15.79 12.18 30.02
C ASP A 25 -16.17 11.44 28.70
N SER A 26 -15.35 11.67 27.67
CA SER A 26 -15.38 10.87 26.44
C SER A 26 -15.02 9.44 26.81
N THR A 27 -15.96 8.53 26.75
CA THR A 27 -15.75 7.10 27.05
C THR A 27 -14.90 6.46 25.96
N THR A 28 -13.62 6.29 26.23
CA THR A 28 -12.73 5.37 25.52
C THR A 28 -13.02 3.96 26.00
N THR A 29 -13.50 3.11 25.11
CA THR A 29 -13.67 1.69 25.43
C THR A 29 -12.35 0.98 25.09
N THR A 30 -11.61 0.54 26.13
CA THR A 30 -10.45 -0.33 25.95
C THR A 30 -10.92 -1.71 25.51
N VAL A 31 -10.47 -2.16 24.37
CA VAL A 31 -10.67 -3.56 23.92
C VAL A 31 -9.72 -4.44 24.74
N THR A 32 -10.25 -5.46 25.38
CA THR A 32 -9.52 -6.39 26.25
C THR A 32 -8.36 -7.05 25.50
N PRO A 33 -7.15 -7.14 26.08
CA PRO A 33 -6.04 -7.87 25.47
C PRO A 33 -6.38 -9.36 25.30
N PRO A 34 -5.87 -10.02 24.23
CA PRO A 34 -6.05 -11.44 24.05
C PRO A 34 -5.37 -12.22 25.18
N ALA A 35 -6.04 -13.30 25.60
CA ALA A 35 -5.60 -14.17 26.69
C ALA A 35 -4.18 -14.70 26.47
N GLU A 36 -3.40 -14.80 27.55
CA GLU A 36 -2.08 -15.47 27.56
C GLU A 36 -2.19 -16.88 26.99
N GLY A 37 -1.50 -17.13 25.87
CA GLY A 37 -1.50 -18.42 25.17
C GLY A 37 -1.38 -18.33 23.65
N SER A 38 -0.99 -17.17 23.09
CA SER A 38 -0.74 -17.03 21.64
C SER A 38 0.31 -18.05 21.18
N PRO A 39 0.09 -18.75 20.04
CA PRO A 39 1.07 -19.68 19.50
C PRO A 39 2.42 -18.97 19.32
N SER A 40 3.49 -19.60 19.83
CA SER A 40 4.85 -19.04 19.78
C SER A 40 5.69 -19.62 18.64
N GLY A 41 5.09 -20.44 17.79
CA GLY A 41 5.75 -21.12 16.68
C GLY A 41 5.56 -20.45 15.32
N PRO A 42 6.21 -20.99 14.29
CA PRO A 42 5.99 -20.57 12.91
C PRO A 42 4.52 -20.75 12.51
N VAL A 43 4.03 -19.87 11.62
CA VAL A 43 2.68 -19.92 11.08
C VAL A 43 2.74 -20.03 9.55
N PRO A 44 1.87 -20.84 8.92
CA PRO A 44 1.73 -20.85 7.48
C PRO A 44 1.14 -19.52 7.00
N LEU A 45 1.71 -18.94 5.95
CA LEU A 45 1.26 -17.68 5.38
C LEU A 45 1.37 -17.72 3.86
N ARG A 46 0.27 -17.42 3.16
CA ARG A 46 0.23 -17.31 1.71
C ARG A 46 0.23 -15.85 1.28
N VAL A 47 1.29 -15.46 0.59
CA VAL A 47 1.47 -14.12 0.03
C VAL A 47 1.30 -14.19 -1.48
N MET A 48 0.49 -13.29 -2.03
CA MET A 48 0.14 -13.24 -3.45
C MET A 48 0.49 -11.88 -4.05
N ALA A 49 1.05 -11.88 -5.26
CA ALA A 49 1.16 -10.71 -6.13
C ALA A 49 0.07 -10.81 -7.20
N PHE A 50 -0.72 -9.75 -7.40
CA PHE A 50 -1.80 -9.76 -8.37
C PHE A 50 -2.03 -8.38 -8.98
N ASN A 51 -1.56 -8.17 -10.20
CA ASN A 51 -1.99 -7.06 -11.04
C ASN A 51 -3.40 -7.35 -11.54
N ILE A 52 -4.38 -6.52 -11.19
CA ILE A 52 -5.80 -6.74 -11.47
C ILE A 52 -6.30 -6.05 -12.74
N GLU A 53 -5.42 -5.43 -13.48
CA GLU A 53 -5.68 -4.74 -14.75
C GLU A 53 -6.78 -3.69 -14.66
N TRP A 54 -6.41 -2.42 -14.73
CA TRP A 54 -7.30 -1.24 -14.83
C TRP A 54 -8.53 -1.32 -13.91
N GLY A 55 -8.28 -1.46 -12.62
CA GLY A 55 -9.32 -1.55 -11.59
C GLY A 55 -10.10 -2.85 -11.60
N GLY A 56 -9.67 -3.86 -12.36
CA GLY A 56 -10.32 -5.16 -12.45
C GLY A 56 -11.68 -5.14 -13.14
N THR A 57 -11.93 -4.16 -14.02
CA THR A 57 -13.25 -3.94 -14.59
C THR A 57 -13.44 -4.49 -16.00
N HIS A 58 -12.38 -4.96 -16.66
CA HIS A 58 -12.43 -5.41 -18.05
C HIS A 58 -13.17 -6.72 -18.26
N VAL A 59 -13.19 -7.62 -17.29
CA VAL A 59 -13.92 -8.89 -17.39
C VAL A 59 -15.08 -8.93 -16.40
N ARG A 60 -14.86 -9.46 -15.23
CA ARG A 60 -15.86 -9.54 -14.15
C ARG A 60 -15.16 -9.30 -12.83
N PHE A 61 -15.43 -8.18 -12.20
CA PHE A 61 -14.79 -7.78 -10.95
C PHE A 61 -14.84 -8.88 -9.86
N ALA A 62 -15.98 -9.56 -9.70
CA ALA A 62 -16.12 -10.64 -8.73
C ALA A 62 -15.15 -11.80 -8.94
N SER A 63 -14.64 -12.01 -10.18
CA SER A 63 -13.64 -13.05 -10.44
C SER A 63 -12.28 -12.76 -9.79
N LEU A 64 -11.98 -11.51 -9.44
CA LEU A 64 -10.79 -11.15 -8.67
C LEU A 64 -10.85 -11.79 -7.27
N ALA A 65 -11.96 -11.60 -6.57
CA ALA A 65 -12.16 -12.21 -5.25
C ALA A 65 -12.22 -13.74 -5.33
N ASP A 66 -12.80 -14.28 -6.42
CA ASP A 66 -12.82 -15.74 -6.65
C ASP A 66 -11.39 -16.27 -6.85
N ALA A 67 -10.54 -15.60 -7.64
CA ALA A 67 -9.14 -15.99 -7.83
C ALA A 67 -8.33 -15.99 -6.51
N ILE A 68 -8.53 -14.96 -5.68
CA ILE A 68 -7.88 -14.85 -4.38
C ILE A 68 -8.33 -15.98 -3.42
N ARG A 69 -9.62 -16.35 -3.46
CA ARG A 69 -10.17 -17.47 -2.65
C ARG A 69 -9.64 -18.82 -3.12
N GLU A 70 -9.61 -19.06 -4.44
CA GLU A 70 -9.08 -20.31 -5.01
C GLU A 70 -7.57 -20.47 -4.73
N ALA A 71 -6.83 -19.36 -4.72
CA ALA A 71 -5.43 -19.32 -4.31
C ALA A 71 -5.24 -19.54 -2.81
N ASP A 72 -6.31 -19.51 -2.00
CA ASP A 72 -6.30 -19.52 -0.54
C ASP A 72 -5.30 -18.49 0.04
N ALA A 73 -5.18 -17.33 -0.63
CA ALA A 73 -4.24 -16.28 -0.21
C ALA A 73 -4.64 -15.70 1.16
N ASP A 74 -3.64 -15.24 1.91
CA ASP A 74 -3.82 -14.57 3.21
C ASP A 74 -3.54 -13.07 3.11
N ILE A 75 -2.58 -12.71 2.24
CA ILE A 75 -2.13 -11.34 1.96
C ILE A 75 -1.96 -11.20 0.45
N VAL A 76 -2.48 -10.13 -0.13
CA VAL A 76 -2.33 -9.83 -1.55
C VAL A 76 -1.75 -8.44 -1.74
N ALA A 77 -0.62 -8.35 -2.43
CA ALA A 77 -0.11 -7.13 -3.03
C ALA A 77 -0.84 -6.91 -4.36
N VAL A 78 -1.59 -5.82 -4.47
CA VAL A 78 -2.46 -5.52 -5.62
C VAL A 78 -1.84 -4.41 -6.44
N GLN A 79 -1.82 -4.55 -7.78
CA GLN A 79 -1.43 -3.50 -8.71
C GLN A 79 -2.62 -3.12 -9.58
N GLU A 80 -2.61 -1.91 -10.12
CA GLU A 80 -3.66 -1.34 -10.96
C GLU A 80 -5.06 -1.34 -10.33
N ALA A 81 -5.13 -1.00 -9.05
CA ALA A 81 -6.42 -1.01 -8.33
C ALA A 81 -7.40 0.10 -8.76
N GLU A 82 -6.89 1.23 -9.27
CA GLU A 82 -7.66 2.37 -9.81
C GLU A 82 -8.87 2.80 -8.94
N GLY A 83 -8.67 2.81 -7.62
CA GLY A 83 -9.70 3.17 -6.64
C GLY A 83 -10.59 2.01 -6.20
N ASN A 84 -10.45 0.81 -6.76
CA ASN A 84 -11.25 -0.36 -6.41
C ASN A 84 -10.65 -1.25 -5.30
N LEU A 85 -9.49 -0.89 -4.73
CA LEU A 85 -8.84 -1.69 -3.68
C LEU A 85 -9.78 -1.98 -2.49
N ALA A 86 -10.45 -0.94 -1.99
CA ALA A 86 -11.40 -1.06 -0.89
C ALA A 86 -12.57 -1.99 -1.25
N ARG A 87 -13.13 -1.85 -2.45
CA ARG A 87 -14.20 -2.72 -2.94
C ARG A 87 -13.78 -4.19 -3.00
N LEU A 88 -12.55 -4.47 -3.47
CA LEU A 88 -12.02 -5.84 -3.51
C LEU A 88 -11.86 -6.43 -2.10
N ALA A 89 -11.35 -5.62 -1.16
CA ALA A 89 -11.24 -6.02 0.24
C ALA A 89 -12.60 -6.27 0.88
N ASP A 90 -13.59 -5.40 0.62
CA ASP A 90 -14.97 -5.55 1.12
C ASP A 90 -15.63 -6.83 0.59
N ASP A 91 -15.45 -7.17 -0.71
CA ASP A 91 -15.96 -8.41 -1.32
C ASP A 91 -15.36 -9.68 -0.67
N LEU A 92 -14.17 -9.56 -0.07
CA LEU A 92 -13.49 -10.62 0.66
C LEU A 92 -13.78 -10.60 2.17
N GLY A 93 -14.25 -9.47 2.71
CA GLY A 93 -14.35 -9.22 4.15
C GLY A 93 -12.99 -9.02 4.81
N TRP A 94 -12.04 -8.40 4.12
CA TRP A 94 -10.64 -8.24 4.50
C TRP A 94 -10.29 -6.78 4.83
N HIS A 95 -9.13 -6.61 5.48
CA HIS A 95 -8.49 -5.32 5.68
C HIS A 95 -7.78 -4.85 4.40
N TYR A 96 -7.62 -3.52 4.24
CA TYR A 96 -6.87 -2.93 3.12
C TYR A 96 -6.06 -1.72 3.54
N SER A 97 -5.00 -1.45 2.79
CA SER A 97 -4.19 -0.22 2.91
C SER A 97 -4.06 0.44 1.54
N ARG A 98 -4.75 1.56 1.35
CA ARG A 98 -4.67 2.38 0.12
C ARG A 98 -3.28 2.96 -0.13
N ARG A 99 -2.51 3.14 0.93
CA ARG A 99 -1.16 3.67 0.84
C ARG A 99 -0.14 2.63 0.40
N ASN A 100 -0.39 1.37 0.73
CA ASN A 100 0.55 0.28 0.47
C ASN A 100 0.06 -0.72 -0.58
N TYR A 101 -1.16 -0.57 -1.11
CA TYR A 101 -1.78 -1.50 -2.08
C TYR A 101 -1.74 -2.95 -1.63
N VAL A 102 -2.07 -3.17 -0.37
CA VAL A 102 -2.15 -4.49 0.24
C VAL A 102 -3.54 -4.71 0.80
N ILE A 103 -4.10 -5.88 0.54
CA ILE A 103 -5.28 -6.42 1.22
C ILE A 103 -4.91 -7.66 2.01
N SER A 104 -5.57 -7.92 3.12
CA SER A 104 -5.19 -9.01 4.03
C SER A 104 -6.35 -9.52 4.87
N LYS A 105 -6.36 -10.82 5.18
CA LYS A 105 -7.20 -11.42 6.23
C LYS A 105 -6.89 -10.84 7.61
N TYR A 106 -5.67 -10.35 7.80
CA TYR A 106 -5.14 -9.83 9.06
C TYR A 106 -5.12 -8.31 9.09
N ALA A 107 -5.12 -7.72 10.28
CA ALA A 107 -5.04 -6.28 10.44
C ALA A 107 -3.75 -5.71 9.84
N LEU A 108 -3.89 -4.60 9.14
CA LEU A 108 -2.80 -3.86 8.52
C LEU A 108 -2.42 -2.65 9.39
N ILE A 109 -1.13 -2.42 9.55
CA ILE A 109 -0.57 -1.34 10.36
C ILE A 109 0.44 -0.58 9.50
N ASP A 110 0.10 0.64 9.10
CA ASP A 110 0.96 1.49 8.27
C ASP A 110 1.99 2.22 9.14
N PRO A 111 3.26 1.78 9.19
CA PRO A 111 4.26 2.41 10.05
C PRO A 111 4.62 3.80 9.51
N PRO A 112 4.69 4.84 10.36
CA PRO A 112 5.06 6.19 9.92
C PRO A 112 6.41 6.24 9.20
N GLU A 113 7.38 5.47 9.67
CA GLU A 113 8.73 5.39 9.09
C GLU A 113 8.78 4.71 7.72
N GLY A 114 7.78 3.85 7.42
CA GLY A 114 7.68 3.14 6.14
C GLY A 114 7.37 4.04 4.95
N ASN A 115 6.83 5.22 5.22
CA ASN A 115 6.43 6.21 4.22
C ASN A 115 5.65 5.63 3.02
N GLY A 116 4.83 4.58 3.26
CA GLY A 116 4.05 3.89 2.24
C GLY A 116 4.82 2.85 1.41
N ASN A 117 6.10 2.59 1.73
CA ASN A 117 6.87 1.56 1.04
C ASN A 117 6.59 0.14 1.56
N TYR A 118 6.08 0.02 2.78
CA TYR A 118 5.67 -1.26 3.35
C TYR A 118 4.59 -1.07 4.42
N VAL A 119 3.88 -2.14 4.71
CA VAL A 119 2.89 -2.23 5.78
C VAL A 119 3.23 -3.43 6.67
N PHE A 120 3.01 -3.31 7.97
CA PHE A 120 3.01 -4.46 8.86
C PHE A 120 1.67 -5.18 8.81
N VAL A 121 1.71 -6.50 8.78
CA VAL A 121 0.55 -7.39 8.85
C VAL A 121 0.62 -8.11 10.19
N GLU A 122 -0.36 -7.88 11.06
CA GLU A 122 -0.43 -8.49 12.38
C GLU A 122 -1.03 -9.89 12.29
N VAL A 123 -0.19 -10.87 11.99
CA VAL A 123 -0.62 -12.28 11.81
C VAL A 123 -0.89 -13.01 13.13
N LEU A 124 -0.32 -12.53 14.22
CA LEU A 124 -0.63 -12.93 15.60
C LEU A 124 -0.70 -11.67 16.47
N PRO A 125 -1.43 -11.68 17.61
CA PRO A 125 -1.54 -10.50 18.47
C PRO A 125 -0.18 -9.91 18.85
N GLY A 126 0.07 -8.64 18.45
CA GLY A 126 1.32 -7.92 18.67
C GLY A 126 2.52 -8.45 17.90
N LYS A 127 2.35 -9.40 16.99
CA LYS A 127 3.44 -9.95 16.15
C LYS A 127 3.13 -9.76 14.67
N VAL A 128 4.13 -9.31 13.95
CA VAL A 128 4.00 -8.84 12.57
C VAL A 128 4.94 -9.54 11.61
N VAL A 129 4.54 -9.50 10.35
CA VAL A 129 5.39 -9.59 9.17
C VAL A 129 5.30 -8.27 8.42
N ALA A 130 6.19 -7.99 7.48
CA ALA A 130 6.14 -6.81 6.63
C ALA A 130 5.87 -7.20 5.18
N VAL A 131 5.07 -6.37 4.48
CA VAL A 131 4.76 -6.54 3.07
C VAL A 131 4.92 -5.21 2.34
N ALA A 132 5.66 -5.24 1.25
CA ALA A 132 5.80 -4.15 0.29
C ALA A 132 5.11 -4.54 -1.01
N SER A 133 4.25 -3.68 -1.55
CA SER A 133 3.66 -3.81 -2.88
C SER A 133 4.33 -2.82 -3.81
N VAL A 134 4.74 -3.30 -4.99
CA VAL A 134 5.33 -2.46 -6.04
C VAL A 134 4.58 -2.64 -7.36
N HIS A 135 4.48 -1.55 -8.11
CA HIS A 135 4.16 -1.50 -9.52
C HIS A 135 5.18 -0.57 -10.15
N LEU A 136 6.15 -1.14 -10.87
CA LEU A 136 7.23 -0.36 -11.47
C LEU A 136 6.79 0.18 -12.84
N PRO A 137 7.46 1.22 -13.38
CA PRO A 137 7.08 1.80 -14.67
C PRO A 137 6.92 0.77 -15.78
N SER A 138 5.81 0.78 -16.51
CA SER A 138 5.53 -0.12 -17.63
C SER A 138 6.36 0.21 -18.85
N ASP A 139 6.49 1.50 -19.17
CA ASP A 139 7.12 2.01 -20.38
C ASP A 139 8.43 2.77 -20.10
N PRO A 140 9.38 2.68 -21.05
CA PRO A 140 9.47 1.75 -22.17
C PRO A 140 9.76 0.32 -21.70
N TYR A 141 9.23 -0.71 -22.40
CA TYR A 141 9.43 -2.11 -22.03
C TYR A 141 10.71 -2.68 -22.66
N GLY A 142 11.63 -3.18 -21.82
CA GLY A 142 12.96 -3.63 -22.25
C GLY A 142 12.96 -4.76 -23.27
N PRO A 143 12.14 -5.82 -23.11
CA PRO A 143 12.03 -6.90 -24.11
C PRO A 143 11.57 -6.40 -25.50
N GLU A 144 10.68 -5.41 -25.58
CA GLU A 144 10.24 -4.81 -26.84
C GLU A 144 11.39 -4.07 -27.53
N TRP A 145 12.14 -3.26 -26.75
CA TRP A 145 13.30 -2.56 -27.28
C TRP A 145 14.34 -3.50 -27.88
N LEU A 146 14.55 -4.70 -27.28
CA LEU A 146 15.42 -5.71 -27.87
C LEU A 146 14.85 -6.26 -29.18
N GLN A 147 13.53 -6.36 -29.32
CA GLN A 147 12.90 -6.78 -30.58
C GLN A 147 12.96 -5.70 -31.64
N GLU A 148 12.88 -4.45 -31.28
CA GLU A 148 13.11 -3.27 -32.15
C GLU A 148 14.58 -3.09 -32.59
N GLN A 149 15.46 -4.05 -32.25
CA GLN A 149 16.87 -4.07 -32.56
C GLN A 149 17.69 -2.92 -31.91
N ARG A 150 17.24 -2.41 -30.78
CA ARG A 150 18.06 -1.54 -29.95
C ARG A 150 19.21 -2.33 -29.33
N THR A 151 20.29 -1.64 -29.01
CA THR A 151 21.45 -2.30 -28.42
C THR A 151 21.17 -2.73 -26.98
N VAL A 152 21.92 -3.71 -26.48
CA VAL A 152 21.89 -4.13 -25.08
C VAL A 152 22.21 -2.95 -24.16
N GLU A 153 23.16 -2.10 -24.57
CA GLU A 153 23.56 -0.89 -23.83
C GLU A 153 22.39 0.10 -23.71
N ASP A 154 21.61 0.31 -24.78
CA ASP A 154 20.43 1.19 -24.76
C ASP A 154 19.37 0.65 -23.78
N VAL A 155 19.10 -0.64 -23.81
CA VAL A 155 18.13 -1.28 -22.92
C VAL A 155 18.59 -1.21 -21.46
N LEU A 156 19.87 -1.49 -21.18
CA LEU A 156 20.43 -1.37 -19.81
C LEU A 156 20.35 0.07 -19.29
N ALA A 157 20.66 1.05 -20.12
CA ALA A 157 20.58 2.47 -19.74
C ALA A 157 19.11 2.87 -19.43
N MET A 158 18.18 2.40 -20.24
CA MET A 158 16.75 2.64 -20.02
C MET A 158 16.26 1.96 -18.72
N GLU A 159 16.57 0.69 -18.50
CA GLU A 159 16.20 -0.05 -17.28
C GLU A 159 16.80 0.60 -16.02
N GLN A 160 18.03 1.12 -16.11
CA GLN A 160 18.65 1.87 -15.00
C GLN A 160 17.92 3.19 -14.72
N ALA A 161 17.51 3.90 -15.75
CA ALA A 161 16.84 5.20 -15.63
C ALA A 161 15.36 5.07 -15.19
N THR A 162 14.75 3.92 -15.38
CA THR A 162 13.32 3.67 -15.07
C THR A 162 13.15 2.77 -13.84
N ARG A 163 13.10 1.48 -14.04
CA ARG A 163 12.73 0.49 -13.01
C ARG A 163 13.74 0.39 -11.89
N LEU A 164 15.04 0.44 -12.20
CA LEU A 164 16.06 0.43 -11.14
C LEU A 164 15.97 1.69 -10.28
N ALA A 165 15.87 2.87 -10.91
CA ALA A 165 15.69 4.12 -10.19
C ALA A 165 14.41 4.15 -9.33
N ALA A 166 13.33 3.49 -9.78
CA ALA A 166 12.08 3.39 -9.03
C ALA A 166 12.15 2.42 -7.84
N ILE A 167 12.88 1.30 -7.95
CA ILE A 167 12.96 0.31 -6.89
C ILE A 167 13.98 0.66 -5.79
N GLU A 168 15.05 1.39 -6.12
CA GLU A 168 16.12 1.73 -5.16
C GLU A 168 15.61 2.41 -3.87
N PRO A 169 14.73 3.43 -3.92
CA PRO A 169 14.16 4.04 -2.71
C PRO A 169 13.35 3.05 -1.87
N VAL A 170 12.64 2.12 -2.51
CA VAL A 170 11.88 1.06 -1.83
C VAL A 170 12.85 0.13 -1.11
N LEU A 171 13.86 -0.39 -1.80
CA LEU A 171 14.88 -1.26 -1.18
C LEU A 171 15.59 -0.56 -0.02
N GLN A 172 15.88 0.73 -0.14
CA GLN A 172 16.45 1.50 0.96
C GLN A 172 15.51 1.59 2.17
N ALA A 173 14.22 1.82 1.94
CA ALA A 173 13.22 1.86 3.01
C ALA A 173 13.05 0.48 3.69
N LEU A 174 13.21 -0.61 2.95
CA LEU A 174 13.06 -1.97 3.47
C LEU A 174 14.25 -2.43 4.33
N ARG A 175 15.41 -1.77 4.26
CA ARG A 175 16.59 -2.14 5.08
C ARG A 175 16.31 -2.12 6.58
N VAL A 176 15.54 -1.15 7.06
CA VAL A 176 15.19 -1.06 8.49
C VAL A 176 14.37 -2.28 8.96
N VAL A 177 13.57 -2.85 8.07
CA VAL A 177 12.79 -4.07 8.32
C VAL A 177 13.71 -5.29 8.37
N GLN A 178 14.65 -5.40 7.42
CA GLN A 178 15.66 -6.46 7.37
C GLN A 178 16.60 -6.42 8.60
N GLU A 179 17.06 -5.24 9.00
CA GLU A 179 17.92 -5.04 10.18
C GLU A 179 17.26 -5.46 11.50
N ARG A 180 15.91 -5.45 11.54
CA ARG A 180 15.11 -5.91 12.68
C ARG A 180 14.74 -7.38 12.60
N ASP A 181 15.22 -8.10 11.58
CA ASP A 181 14.92 -9.52 11.32
C ASP A 181 13.40 -9.81 11.28
N ILE A 182 12.63 -8.88 10.69
CA ILE A 182 11.19 -9.04 10.47
C ILE A 182 11.00 -9.82 9.18
N PRO A 183 10.16 -10.88 9.15
CA PRO A 183 9.81 -11.55 7.89
C PRO A 183 9.27 -10.53 6.90
N LEU A 184 9.87 -10.44 5.72
CA LEU A 184 9.60 -9.39 4.75
C LEU A 184 9.33 -9.98 3.37
N PHE A 185 8.20 -9.54 2.79
CA PHE A 185 7.77 -9.89 1.45
C PHE A 185 7.71 -8.64 0.58
N LEU A 186 8.39 -8.68 -0.57
CA LEU A 186 8.32 -7.66 -1.61
C LEU A 186 7.61 -8.30 -2.81
N ALA A 187 6.39 -7.86 -3.10
CA ALA A 187 5.54 -8.49 -4.09
C ALA A 187 4.95 -7.46 -5.05
N GLY A 188 4.67 -7.88 -6.28
CA GLY A 188 4.01 -7.04 -7.26
C GLY A 188 4.50 -7.22 -8.68
N ASP A 189 4.09 -6.27 -9.52
CA ASP A 189 4.48 -6.16 -10.93
C ASP A 189 5.72 -5.27 -11.07
N PHE A 190 6.80 -5.88 -11.53
CA PHE A 190 8.09 -5.20 -11.73
C PHE A 190 8.24 -4.62 -13.13
N ASN A 191 7.31 -4.96 -14.04
CA ASN A 191 7.36 -4.56 -15.45
C ASN A 191 8.72 -4.80 -16.13
N ALA A 192 9.46 -5.77 -15.62
CA ALA A 192 10.72 -6.26 -16.15
C ALA A 192 10.90 -7.75 -15.85
N PRO A 193 11.48 -8.53 -16.75
CA PRO A 193 11.80 -9.93 -16.51
C PRO A 193 12.85 -10.10 -15.41
N SER A 194 13.06 -11.36 -14.98
CA SER A 194 14.12 -11.71 -14.05
C SER A 194 15.41 -12.11 -14.77
N HIS A 195 16.55 -11.70 -14.21
CA HIS A 195 17.87 -12.22 -14.60
C HIS A 195 17.96 -13.74 -14.48
N ALA A 196 17.19 -14.35 -13.56
CA ALA A 196 17.14 -15.80 -13.39
C ALA A 196 16.32 -16.51 -14.50
N ASP A 197 15.53 -15.77 -15.29
CA ASP A 197 14.69 -16.31 -16.35
C ASP A 197 15.32 -16.19 -17.74
N TRP A 198 16.06 -15.12 -18.00
CA TRP A 198 16.70 -14.85 -19.29
C TRP A 198 18.10 -15.42 -19.35
N THR A 199 18.20 -16.75 -19.23
CA THR A 199 19.44 -17.51 -19.30
C THR A 199 19.71 -17.96 -20.74
N GLU A 200 20.94 -18.38 -21.07
CA GLU A 200 21.28 -18.92 -22.39
C GLU A 200 20.39 -20.10 -22.78
N ALA A 201 20.05 -20.99 -21.83
CA ALA A 201 19.16 -22.12 -22.07
C ALA A 201 17.73 -21.67 -22.43
N SER A 202 17.21 -20.65 -21.73
CA SER A 202 15.86 -20.14 -21.99
C SER A 202 15.78 -19.34 -23.31
N VAL A 203 16.83 -18.62 -23.67
CA VAL A 203 16.95 -17.92 -24.97
C VAL A 203 16.87 -18.93 -26.13
N ALA A 204 17.52 -20.08 -26.02
CA ALA A 204 17.44 -21.12 -27.04
C ALA A 204 16.01 -21.68 -27.20
N ARG A 205 15.20 -21.66 -26.14
CA ARG A 205 13.82 -22.19 -26.13
C ARG A 205 12.78 -21.16 -26.55
N TYR A 206 12.98 -19.90 -26.20
CA TYR A 206 12.01 -18.81 -26.38
C TYR A 206 12.54 -17.76 -27.36
N PRO A 207 12.10 -17.78 -28.66
CA PRO A 207 12.68 -16.94 -29.72
C PRO A 207 12.53 -15.43 -29.53
N HIS A 208 11.58 -14.97 -28.71
CA HIS A 208 11.41 -13.55 -28.39
C HIS A 208 12.59 -13.02 -27.54
N ARG A 209 13.25 -13.88 -26.76
CA ARG A 209 14.42 -13.51 -25.97
C ARG A 209 15.66 -13.37 -26.86
N LYS A 210 16.19 -12.17 -27.01
CA LYS A 210 17.28 -11.86 -27.95
C LYS A 210 18.70 -12.09 -27.38
N GLY A 211 18.77 -12.57 -26.14
CA GLY A 211 20.02 -12.90 -25.44
C GLY A 211 19.79 -13.18 -23.97
N ALA A 212 20.75 -13.85 -23.33
CA ALA A 212 20.79 -13.89 -21.89
C ALA A 212 21.01 -12.46 -21.36
N PHE A 213 20.25 -12.04 -20.35
CA PHE A 213 20.23 -10.67 -19.93
C PHE A 213 20.14 -10.54 -18.40
N GLU A 214 21.08 -9.81 -17.81
CA GLU A 214 21.12 -9.51 -16.37
C GLU A 214 20.20 -8.31 -16.08
N TRP A 215 18.90 -8.53 -16.03
CA TRP A 215 17.89 -7.49 -15.78
C TRP A 215 18.21 -6.73 -14.50
N PRO A 216 18.47 -5.42 -14.56
CA PRO A 216 19.03 -4.66 -13.44
C PRO A 216 18.15 -4.67 -12.19
N VAL A 217 16.81 -4.56 -12.34
CA VAL A 217 15.89 -4.48 -11.21
C VAL A 217 15.86 -5.78 -10.41
N SER A 218 15.71 -6.92 -11.08
CA SER A 218 15.67 -8.23 -10.39
C SER A 218 17.02 -8.58 -9.78
N ARG A 219 18.12 -8.13 -10.40
CA ARG A 219 19.46 -8.28 -9.83
C ARG A 219 19.63 -7.44 -8.56
N ALA A 220 19.20 -6.18 -8.57
CA ALA A 220 19.27 -5.29 -7.42
C ALA A 220 18.48 -5.84 -6.22
N VAL A 221 17.31 -6.42 -6.46
CA VAL A 221 16.49 -7.06 -5.41
C VAL A 221 17.20 -8.29 -4.83
N ALA A 222 17.78 -9.14 -5.68
CA ALA A 222 18.56 -10.30 -5.22
C ALA A 222 19.81 -9.87 -4.43
N ASP A 223 20.54 -8.85 -4.91
CA ASP A 223 21.73 -8.31 -4.23
C ASP A 223 21.39 -7.60 -2.90
N ALA A 224 20.14 -7.13 -2.74
CA ALA A 224 19.61 -6.64 -1.48
C ALA A 224 19.23 -7.75 -0.48
N GLY A 225 19.48 -9.03 -0.81
CA GLY A 225 19.27 -10.18 0.07
C GLY A 225 17.88 -10.80 0.01
N PHE A 226 17.10 -10.50 -1.01
CA PHE A 226 15.82 -11.16 -1.25
C PHE A 226 15.96 -12.43 -2.11
N HIS A 227 15.07 -13.37 -1.89
CA HIS A 227 14.95 -14.62 -2.66
C HIS A 227 13.67 -14.60 -3.49
N ASP A 228 13.78 -14.93 -4.77
CA ASP A 228 12.64 -15.11 -5.66
C ASP A 228 11.93 -16.44 -5.31
N SER A 229 10.70 -16.37 -4.80
CA SER A 229 9.97 -17.55 -4.34
C SER A 229 9.66 -18.52 -5.46
N TYR A 230 9.28 -18.02 -6.66
CA TYR A 230 8.96 -18.90 -7.77
C TYR A 230 10.20 -19.63 -8.29
N ARG A 231 11.33 -18.94 -8.46
CA ARG A 231 12.60 -19.59 -8.88
C ARG A 231 13.19 -20.49 -7.78
N ALA A 232 12.96 -20.19 -6.52
CA ALA A 232 13.37 -21.08 -5.42
C ALA A 232 12.58 -22.40 -5.40
N ALA A 233 11.28 -22.37 -5.77
CA ALA A 233 10.44 -23.56 -5.93
C ALA A 233 10.67 -24.25 -7.27
N HIS A 234 10.96 -23.51 -8.34
CA HIS A 234 11.01 -23.96 -9.72
C HIS A 234 12.33 -23.49 -10.38
N ALA A 235 13.42 -24.19 -10.12
CA ALA A 235 14.78 -23.75 -10.49
C ALA A 235 15.06 -23.72 -12.00
N ASP A 236 14.32 -24.48 -12.83
CA ASP A 236 14.55 -24.57 -14.28
C ASP A 236 13.63 -23.61 -15.05
N PRO A 237 14.14 -22.48 -15.57
CA PRO A 237 13.33 -21.50 -16.30
C PRO A 237 12.89 -21.97 -17.70
N VAL A 238 13.37 -23.11 -18.15
CA VAL A 238 12.95 -23.72 -19.42
C VAL A 238 11.78 -24.66 -19.20
N ALA A 239 11.87 -25.53 -18.20
CA ALA A 239 10.81 -26.47 -17.85
C ALA A 239 9.61 -25.78 -17.19
N GLN A 240 9.87 -24.76 -16.42
CA GLN A 240 8.86 -23.99 -15.67
C GLN A 240 9.10 -22.49 -15.86
N PRO A 241 8.71 -21.92 -17.02
CA PRO A 241 8.99 -20.52 -17.35
C PRO A 241 8.30 -19.54 -16.40
N GLY A 242 7.12 -19.89 -15.90
CA GLY A 242 6.39 -19.08 -14.93
C GLY A 242 5.83 -17.79 -15.51
N PHE A 243 5.46 -17.76 -16.78
CA PHE A 243 4.96 -16.56 -17.45
C PHE A 243 3.76 -15.99 -16.72
N THR A 244 3.85 -14.72 -16.31
CA THR A 244 2.75 -13.99 -15.66
C THR A 244 2.06 -13.04 -16.63
N TRP A 245 2.73 -12.54 -17.64
CA TRP A 245 2.21 -11.61 -18.62
C TRP A 245 2.56 -12.11 -20.05
N TRP A 246 1.71 -12.20 -20.99
CA TRP A 246 0.25 -11.98 -21.03
C TRP A 246 -0.52 -13.22 -20.57
N ALA A 247 -1.56 -13.01 -19.78
CA ALA A 247 -2.59 -14.02 -19.55
C ALA A 247 -3.66 -13.91 -20.64
N ALA A 248 -4.17 -15.06 -21.11
CA ALA A 248 -5.32 -15.08 -22.01
C ALA A 248 -6.60 -14.80 -21.23
N ARG A 249 -7.27 -13.70 -21.53
CA ARG A 249 -8.55 -13.29 -20.96
C ARG A 249 -9.66 -13.27 -22.01
N PRO A 250 -10.95 -13.28 -21.63
CA PRO A 250 -12.04 -13.11 -22.58
C PRO A 250 -11.82 -11.83 -23.40
N ARG A 251 -11.93 -11.98 -24.71
CA ARG A 251 -11.52 -11.06 -25.75
C ARG A 251 -11.95 -9.62 -25.51
N ILE A 252 -10.97 -8.73 -25.42
CA ILE A 252 -11.14 -7.30 -25.67
C ILE A 252 -10.76 -7.05 -27.14
N GLU A 253 -11.46 -6.14 -27.83
CA GLU A 253 -11.36 -5.91 -29.28
C GLU A 253 -9.94 -5.53 -29.74
N ASP A 254 -9.08 -5.03 -28.82
CA ASP A 254 -7.71 -4.59 -29.09
C ASP A 254 -6.63 -5.66 -28.85
N TYR A 255 -6.99 -6.86 -28.41
CA TYR A 255 -6.04 -7.94 -28.20
C TYR A 255 -5.47 -8.44 -29.53
N ASN A 256 -4.14 -8.27 -29.73
CA ASN A 256 -3.43 -8.75 -30.88
C ASN A 256 -2.76 -10.11 -30.55
N PRO A 257 -3.19 -11.25 -31.18
CA PRO A 257 -2.58 -12.56 -30.93
C PRO A 257 -1.08 -12.64 -31.27
N SER A 258 -0.53 -11.68 -32.05
CA SER A 258 0.92 -11.62 -32.30
C SER A 258 1.73 -11.27 -31.07
N ASP A 259 1.11 -10.68 -30.05
CA ASP A 259 1.72 -10.32 -28.77
C ASP A 259 1.94 -11.56 -27.88
N GLU A 260 1.33 -12.72 -28.22
CA GLU A 260 1.63 -14.01 -27.58
C GLU A 260 3.12 -14.43 -27.66
N LEU A 261 3.92 -13.77 -28.50
CA LEU A 261 5.37 -14.01 -28.59
C LEU A 261 6.16 -13.34 -27.45
N GLN A 262 5.52 -12.47 -26.65
CA GLN A 262 6.15 -11.71 -25.57
C GLN A 262 5.64 -12.21 -24.22
N ARG A 263 5.95 -13.45 -23.87
CA ARG A 263 5.60 -14.00 -22.57
C ARG A 263 6.77 -13.87 -21.62
N ASP A 264 6.59 -13.06 -20.59
CA ASP A 264 7.57 -12.89 -19.53
C ASP A 264 6.96 -13.10 -18.14
N ARG A 265 7.81 -13.41 -17.19
CA ARG A 265 7.48 -13.38 -15.78
C ARG A 265 7.94 -12.03 -15.24
N ILE A 266 6.99 -11.17 -14.93
CA ILE A 266 7.20 -9.80 -14.45
C ILE A 266 6.53 -9.55 -13.10
N ASP A 267 5.68 -10.47 -12.65
CA ASP A 267 5.07 -10.46 -11.33
C ASP A 267 5.82 -11.40 -10.39
N PHE A 268 6.12 -10.94 -9.19
CA PHE A 268 6.99 -11.64 -8.26
C PHE A 268 6.46 -11.61 -6.83
N VAL A 269 6.85 -12.62 -6.05
CA VAL A 269 6.88 -12.60 -4.59
C VAL A 269 8.32 -12.88 -4.16
N TRP A 270 9.02 -11.84 -3.75
CA TRP A 270 10.35 -11.92 -3.16
C TRP A 270 10.23 -11.97 -1.64
N TYR A 271 11.14 -12.68 -0.96
CA TYR A 271 11.10 -12.81 0.48
C TYR A 271 12.49 -12.76 1.12
N THR A 272 12.54 -12.34 2.39
CA THR A 272 13.76 -12.38 3.22
C THR A 272 13.38 -12.44 4.71
N GLY A 273 14.36 -12.66 5.59
CA GLY A 273 14.14 -12.80 7.03
C GLY A 273 13.62 -14.19 7.44
N PRO A 274 13.02 -14.33 8.63
CA PRO A 274 12.62 -15.62 9.20
C PRO A 274 11.33 -16.18 8.54
N ALA A 275 11.44 -16.48 7.24
CA ALA A 275 10.41 -17.12 6.42
C ALA A 275 11.06 -18.26 5.62
N THR A 276 10.45 -19.44 5.63
CA THR A 276 10.87 -20.61 4.84
C THR A 276 9.84 -20.88 3.76
N LEU A 277 10.26 -20.85 2.50
CA LEU A 277 9.38 -21.18 1.38
C LEU A 277 9.00 -22.65 1.41
N ILE A 278 7.72 -22.94 1.26
CA ILE A 278 7.14 -24.28 1.15
C ILE A 278 6.75 -24.57 -0.30
N ASP A 279 6.09 -23.61 -0.98
CA ASP A 279 5.58 -23.78 -2.32
C ASP A 279 5.37 -22.41 -2.99
N SER A 280 5.37 -22.37 -4.33
CA SER A 280 5.02 -21.19 -5.11
C SER A 280 4.30 -21.62 -6.38
N ARG A 281 3.16 -20.99 -6.69
CA ARG A 281 2.24 -21.39 -7.76
C ARG A 281 1.79 -20.22 -8.59
N LEU A 282 1.45 -20.50 -9.85
CA LEU A 282 0.73 -19.55 -10.72
C LEU A 282 -0.79 -19.76 -10.61
N VAL A 283 -1.50 -18.65 -10.51
CA VAL A 283 -2.97 -18.59 -10.60
C VAL A 283 -3.31 -17.88 -11.91
N GLY A 284 -4.14 -18.49 -12.73
CA GLY A 284 -4.40 -17.94 -14.07
C GLY A 284 -5.58 -18.59 -14.78
N GLU A 285 -5.61 -18.42 -16.08
CA GLU A 285 -6.65 -18.95 -16.97
C GLU A 285 -6.57 -20.46 -17.13
N GLU A 286 -7.73 -21.09 -17.33
CA GLU A 286 -7.85 -22.53 -17.55
C GLU A 286 -7.17 -22.96 -18.87
N GLY A 287 -6.39 -24.03 -18.83
CA GLY A 287 -5.70 -24.62 -19.98
C GLY A 287 -4.40 -23.93 -20.38
N ALA A 288 -3.96 -22.90 -19.66
CA ALA A 288 -2.67 -22.27 -19.90
C ALA A 288 -1.51 -23.11 -19.37
N GLU A 289 -0.40 -23.12 -20.10
CA GLU A 289 0.82 -23.81 -19.69
C GLU A 289 1.40 -23.23 -18.41
N GLY A 290 1.68 -24.08 -17.42
CA GLY A 290 2.31 -23.68 -16.16
C GLY A 290 1.37 -23.04 -15.13
N VAL A 291 0.07 -22.94 -15.41
CA VAL A 291 -0.94 -22.52 -14.41
C VAL A 291 -1.26 -23.69 -13.49
N ASP A 292 -1.08 -23.48 -12.18
CA ASP A 292 -1.31 -24.48 -11.14
C ASP A 292 -2.73 -24.41 -10.58
N ILE A 293 -3.28 -23.20 -10.51
CA ILE A 293 -4.62 -22.89 -10.00
C ILE A 293 -5.37 -22.13 -11.09
N ALA A 294 -6.36 -22.79 -11.68
CA ALA A 294 -7.07 -22.26 -12.83
C ALA A 294 -8.44 -21.67 -12.48
N LEU A 295 -8.79 -20.54 -13.12
CA LEU A 295 -10.09 -19.90 -13.00
C LEU A 295 -10.66 -19.50 -14.38
N THR A 296 -11.98 -19.65 -14.54
CA THR A 296 -12.70 -19.23 -15.75
C THR A 296 -13.97 -18.44 -15.37
N PRO A 297 -14.18 -17.21 -15.87
CA PRO A 297 -13.24 -16.43 -16.66
C PRO A 297 -12.09 -15.86 -15.82
N TRP A 298 -10.90 -15.82 -16.37
CA TRP A 298 -9.77 -15.15 -15.75
C TRP A 298 -9.95 -13.62 -15.87
N PRO A 299 -9.72 -12.82 -14.80
CA PRO A 299 -10.15 -11.42 -14.79
C PRO A 299 -9.08 -10.40 -15.23
N SER A 300 -7.84 -10.79 -15.49
CA SER A 300 -6.71 -9.89 -15.73
C SER A 300 -5.88 -10.34 -16.93
N ASP A 301 -5.09 -9.47 -17.54
CA ASP A 301 -4.05 -9.80 -18.50
C ASP A 301 -2.75 -10.28 -17.82
N HIS A 302 -2.68 -10.21 -16.49
CA HIS A 302 -1.63 -10.84 -15.68
C HIS A 302 -2.13 -12.11 -15.01
N ARG A 303 -1.24 -13.10 -14.85
CA ARG A 303 -1.42 -14.20 -13.91
C ARG A 303 -0.84 -13.81 -12.57
N ALA A 304 -1.46 -14.27 -11.50
CA ALA A 304 -0.96 -14.00 -10.17
C ALA A 304 0.04 -15.06 -9.71
N VAL A 305 0.95 -14.66 -8.83
CA VAL A 305 1.88 -15.55 -8.14
C VAL A 305 1.46 -15.65 -6.68
N VAL A 306 1.22 -16.88 -6.18
CA VAL A 306 0.95 -17.13 -4.76
C VAL A 306 2.01 -18.06 -4.19
N SER A 307 2.61 -17.66 -3.05
CA SER A 307 3.68 -18.43 -2.40
C SER A 307 3.34 -18.72 -0.95
N LEU A 308 3.50 -19.98 -0.55
CA LEU A 308 3.28 -20.46 0.81
C LEU A 308 4.60 -20.49 1.57
N PHE A 309 4.59 -19.87 2.73
CA PHE A 309 5.74 -19.82 3.64
C PHE A 309 5.38 -20.39 5.02
N GLU A 310 6.35 -20.99 5.67
CA GLU A 310 6.37 -21.14 7.12
C GLU A 310 7.11 -19.91 7.69
N THR A 311 6.40 -19.07 8.43
CA THR A 311 6.87 -17.73 8.82
C THR A 311 6.92 -17.60 10.32
N THR A 312 7.97 -17.03 10.89
CA THR A 312 8.10 -16.74 12.32
C THR A 312 7.85 -15.25 12.57
N PRO A 313 6.59 -14.82 12.87
CA PRO A 313 6.28 -13.42 13.12
C PRO A 313 7.01 -12.90 14.35
N VAL A 314 7.47 -11.65 14.32
CA VAL A 314 8.21 -11.02 15.40
C VAL A 314 7.38 -9.94 16.09
N PRO A 315 7.72 -9.56 17.35
CA PRO A 315 7.04 -8.46 18.02
C PRO A 315 7.10 -7.17 17.18
N MET A 316 5.96 -6.46 17.11
CA MET A 316 5.88 -5.19 16.41
C MET A 316 6.88 -4.18 17.02
N PRO A 317 7.66 -3.44 16.21
CA PRO A 317 8.53 -2.39 16.74
C PRO A 317 7.72 -1.23 17.34
N PRO A 318 8.34 -0.40 18.23
CA PRO A 318 7.66 0.75 18.81
C PRO A 318 7.15 1.70 17.75
N LEU A 319 5.83 1.93 17.73
CA LEU A 319 5.15 2.87 16.81
C LEU A 319 3.75 3.23 17.32
N ILE A 320 3.15 4.24 16.70
CA ILE A 320 1.71 4.53 16.76
C ILE A 320 1.18 4.72 15.34
N SER A 321 0.04 4.11 15.05
CA SER A 321 -0.60 4.21 13.74
C SER A 321 -2.12 4.20 13.86
N THR A 322 -2.78 4.59 12.78
CA THR A 322 -4.23 4.47 12.59
C THR A 322 -4.50 3.42 11.52
N ASP A 323 -5.65 2.75 11.57
CA ASP A 323 -6.06 1.73 10.58
C ASP A 323 -6.23 2.32 9.18
N GLN A 324 -6.61 3.61 9.09
CA GLN A 324 -6.69 4.37 7.84
C GLN A 324 -6.02 5.74 8.01
N ARG A 325 -5.77 6.41 6.90
CA ARG A 325 -5.26 7.79 6.87
C ARG A 325 -6.36 8.83 6.65
N VAL A 326 -7.46 8.44 6.04
CA VAL A 326 -8.57 9.34 5.69
C VAL A 326 -9.87 8.74 6.18
N TYR A 327 -10.60 9.51 6.96
CA TYR A 327 -11.89 9.16 7.57
C TYR A 327 -12.94 10.19 7.17
N ALA A 328 -14.21 9.78 7.14
CA ALA A 328 -15.32 10.71 7.12
C ALA A 328 -15.64 11.19 8.56
N VAL A 329 -16.25 12.39 8.68
CA VAL A 329 -16.83 12.80 9.98
C VAL A 329 -17.90 11.79 10.38
N GLY A 330 -17.78 11.29 11.60
CA GLY A 330 -18.67 10.28 12.13
C GLY A 330 -18.09 8.87 12.08
N GLU A 331 -16.95 8.65 11.45
CA GLU A 331 -16.22 7.38 11.54
C GLU A 331 -15.35 7.34 12.79
N SER A 332 -15.26 6.18 13.43
CA SER A 332 -14.32 5.95 14.52
C SER A 332 -12.91 5.73 13.97
N VAL A 333 -11.91 6.30 14.65
CA VAL A 333 -10.49 6.12 14.31
C VAL A 333 -9.92 5.00 15.16
N GLN A 334 -9.55 3.89 14.53
CA GLN A 334 -8.89 2.79 15.22
C GLN A 334 -7.40 3.07 15.31
N VAL A 335 -6.86 3.07 16.52
CA VAL A 335 -5.45 3.33 16.79
C VAL A 335 -4.79 2.08 17.32
N VAL A 336 -3.61 1.76 16.81
CA VAL A 336 -2.72 0.75 17.34
C VAL A 336 -1.44 1.38 17.82
N HIS A 337 -0.93 0.95 18.94
CA HIS A 337 0.37 1.39 19.44
C HIS A 337 1.20 0.23 19.98
N GLN A 338 2.51 0.36 19.83
CA GLN A 338 3.53 -0.41 20.51
C GLN A 338 4.43 0.58 21.23
N ALA A 339 4.39 0.58 22.54
CA ALA A 339 5.23 1.43 23.38
C ALA A 339 6.61 0.80 23.60
N SER A 340 7.60 1.62 23.92
CA SER A 340 8.89 1.14 24.41
C SER A 340 8.74 0.58 25.83
N TYR A 341 9.45 -0.51 26.13
CA TYR A 341 9.38 -1.20 27.44
C TYR A 341 9.93 -0.36 28.63
N ASP A 342 10.77 0.63 28.35
CA ASP A 342 11.61 1.25 29.36
C ASP A 342 11.17 2.68 29.77
N LEU A 343 10.14 3.26 29.16
CA LEU A 343 9.75 4.66 29.43
C LEU A 343 8.23 4.81 29.49
N PRO A 344 7.72 5.59 30.46
CA PRO A 344 6.32 6.03 30.43
C PRO A 344 6.05 6.82 29.17
N GLN A 345 4.96 6.51 28.49
CA GLN A 345 4.58 7.19 27.27
C GLN A 345 3.13 7.68 27.32
N THR A 346 2.87 8.69 26.51
CA THR A 346 1.54 9.31 26.40
C THR A 346 1.17 9.41 24.92
N ILE A 347 -0.08 9.07 24.61
CA ILE A 347 -0.68 9.30 23.30
C ILE A 347 -1.26 10.68 23.24
N LEU A 348 -0.87 11.46 22.23
CA LEU A 348 -1.41 12.78 21.93
C LEU A 348 -2.07 12.81 20.56
N VAL A 349 -3.26 13.42 20.48
CA VAL A 349 -3.89 13.79 19.20
C VAL A 349 -4.04 15.29 19.14
N GLN A 350 -3.54 15.90 18.08
CA GLN A 350 -3.62 17.35 17.88
C GLN A 350 -3.78 17.70 16.40
N ARG A 351 -4.25 18.91 16.08
CA ARG A 351 -4.25 19.39 14.70
C ARG A 351 -2.81 19.57 14.21
N SER A 352 -2.47 19.03 13.03
CA SER A 352 -1.10 19.00 12.51
C SER A 352 -0.44 20.37 12.36
N ALA A 353 -1.22 21.41 12.07
CA ALA A 353 -0.71 22.78 11.92
C ALA A 353 -0.58 23.55 13.26
N GLN A 354 -0.95 22.95 14.42
CA GLN A 354 -0.90 23.64 15.69
C GLN A 354 0.45 23.47 16.40
N PRO A 355 0.99 24.53 17.04
CA PRO A 355 2.14 24.39 17.91
C PRO A 355 1.86 23.39 19.06
N ARG A 356 2.85 22.66 19.50
CA ARG A 356 2.74 21.71 20.64
C ARG A 356 2.31 22.37 21.97
N SER A 357 2.42 23.68 22.08
CA SER A 357 1.97 24.46 23.24
C SER A 357 0.44 24.59 23.36
N VAL A 358 -0.30 24.24 22.30
CA VAL A 358 -1.77 24.24 22.30
C VAL A 358 -2.28 22.96 22.95
N THR A 359 -3.35 23.07 23.75
CA THR A 359 -3.98 21.90 24.38
C THR A 359 -4.37 20.87 23.31
N PRO A 360 -3.90 19.62 23.41
CA PRO A 360 -4.27 18.57 22.47
C PRO A 360 -5.75 18.23 22.60
N GLN A 361 -6.35 17.71 21.51
CA GLN A 361 -7.72 17.22 21.51
C GLN A 361 -7.88 15.96 22.36
N VAL A 362 -6.84 15.10 22.34
CA VAL A 362 -6.79 13.88 23.16
C VAL A 362 -5.43 13.77 23.81
N ARG A 363 -5.41 13.38 25.09
CA ARG A 363 -4.20 13.04 25.84
C ARG A 363 -4.49 11.85 26.73
N MET A 364 -3.78 10.73 26.51
CA MET A 364 -3.97 9.50 27.27
C MET A 364 -2.63 8.88 27.65
N PRO A 365 -2.44 8.47 28.91
CA PRO A 365 -1.27 7.68 29.29
C PRO A 365 -1.34 6.29 28.64
N VAL A 366 -0.19 5.79 28.24
CA VAL A 366 -0.05 4.41 27.79
C VAL A 366 0.08 3.51 29.02
N THR A 367 -0.82 2.54 29.14
CA THR A 367 -0.87 1.62 30.29
C THR A 367 -0.38 0.21 29.95
N GLU A 368 -0.30 -0.10 28.66
CA GLU A 368 0.12 -1.39 28.12
C GLU A 368 1.13 -1.21 27.00
N THR A 369 2.12 -2.09 26.89
CA THR A 369 3.18 -1.99 25.87
C THR A 369 2.60 -2.09 24.47
N PHE A 370 1.68 -3.05 24.25
CA PHE A 370 0.90 -3.16 23.01
C PHE A 370 -0.55 -2.88 23.34
N GLY A 371 -1.23 -2.06 22.53
CA GLY A 371 -2.63 -1.77 22.74
C GLY A 371 -3.33 -1.28 21.49
N ARG A 372 -4.65 -1.41 21.54
CA ARG A 372 -5.59 -0.84 20.57
C ARG A 372 -6.56 0.05 21.31
N LEU A 373 -6.87 1.19 20.70
CA LEU A 373 -7.87 2.10 21.24
C LEU A 373 -8.70 2.67 20.08
N GLU A 374 -9.91 3.03 20.40
CA GLU A 374 -10.83 3.67 19.48
C GLU A 374 -11.03 5.11 19.91
N LEU A 375 -10.78 6.05 19.00
CA LEU A 375 -11.29 7.40 19.14
C LEU A 375 -12.73 7.38 18.65
N ALA A 376 -13.66 7.52 19.60
CA ALA A 376 -15.09 7.35 19.35
C ALA A 376 -15.59 8.29 18.23
N ASP A 377 -16.64 7.84 17.56
CA ASP A 377 -17.40 8.58 16.58
C ASP A 377 -17.70 10.02 17.04
N GLY A 378 -17.36 11.00 16.18
CA GLY A 378 -17.58 12.41 16.47
C GLY A 378 -16.64 13.04 17.52
N ALA A 379 -15.64 12.32 18.06
CA ALA A 379 -14.67 12.86 19.00
C ALA A 379 -13.81 13.99 18.39
N LEU A 380 -13.58 13.92 17.07
CA LEU A 380 -12.78 14.89 16.34
C LEU A 380 -13.59 15.51 15.18
N PRO A 381 -13.64 16.85 15.05
CA PRO A 381 -14.23 17.51 13.89
C PRO A 381 -13.37 17.36 12.65
N ALA A 382 -13.92 17.66 11.46
CA ALA A 382 -13.17 17.67 10.20
C ALA A 382 -11.84 18.44 10.33
N GLY A 383 -10.77 17.87 9.79
CA GLY A 383 -9.43 18.47 9.85
C GLY A 383 -8.29 17.50 9.61
N HIS A 384 -7.07 18.04 9.60
CA HIS A 384 -5.82 17.30 9.52
C HIS A 384 -5.23 17.16 10.93
N TYR A 385 -4.91 15.96 11.33
CA TYR A 385 -4.45 15.59 12.67
C TYR A 385 -3.12 14.85 12.64
N SER A 386 -2.36 15.02 13.72
CA SER A 386 -1.26 14.14 14.08
C SER A 386 -1.62 13.36 15.35
N ILE A 387 -1.26 12.09 15.38
CA ILE A 387 -1.27 11.25 16.56
C ILE A 387 0.17 10.87 16.89
N SER A 388 0.58 11.08 18.13
CA SER A 388 1.96 10.88 18.55
C SER A 388 2.03 10.04 19.82
N LEU A 389 3.03 9.17 19.86
CA LEU A 389 3.48 8.50 21.07
C LEU A 389 4.67 9.29 21.61
N ILE A 390 4.49 9.95 22.75
CA ILE A 390 5.52 10.82 23.35
C ILE A 390 6.03 10.25 24.67
N ASP A 391 7.29 10.50 24.97
CA ASP A 391 7.90 10.23 26.28
C ASP A 391 7.64 11.35 27.29
N ASP A 392 8.14 11.20 28.52
CA ASP A 392 7.99 12.20 29.60
C ASP A 392 8.71 13.52 29.30
N SER A 393 9.69 13.54 28.40
CA SER A 393 10.36 14.77 27.95
C SER A 393 9.55 15.54 26.89
N GLY A 394 8.48 14.92 26.38
CA GLY A 394 7.62 15.46 25.33
C GLY A 394 8.17 15.22 23.91
N PHE A 395 9.22 14.42 23.76
CA PHE A 395 9.70 14.00 22.44
C PHE A 395 8.82 12.87 21.85
N PRO A 396 8.47 12.97 20.58
CA PRO A 396 7.73 11.88 19.91
C PRO A 396 8.67 10.72 19.62
N ALA A 397 8.34 9.57 20.15
CA ALA A 397 8.94 8.29 19.74
C ALA A 397 8.40 7.84 18.37
N SER A 398 7.14 8.19 18.09
CA SER A 398 6.47 7.91 16.79
C SER A 398 5.36 8.93 16.58
N THR A 399 5.11 9.33 15.34
CA THR A 399 4.03 10.24 14.95
C THR A 399 3.43 9.79 13.64
N ASN A 400 2.11 9.70 13.58
CA ASN A 400 1.34 9.43 12.37
C ASN A 400 0.39 10.60 12.07
N GLU A 401 0.02 10.76 10.79
CA GLU A 401 -0.92 11.79 10.36
C GLU A 401 -2.17 11.14 9.76
N PHE A 402 -3.33 11.77 9.99
CA PHE A 402 -4.60 11.35 9.40
C PHE A 402 -5.53 12.55 9.18
N TRP A 403 -6.53 12.36 8.33
CA TRP A 403 -7.50 13.38 7.95
C TRP A 403 -8.92 12.90 8.27
N ILE A 404 -9.75 13.83 8.73
CA ILE A 404 -11.20 13.63 8.86
C ILE A 404 -11.86 14.61 7.90
N LEU A 405 -12.54 14.09 6.89
CA LEU A 405 -13.20 14.88 5.84
C LEU A 405 -14.64 15.19 6.22
N ALA A 406 -15.06 16.43 5.95
CA ALA A 406 -16.47 16.79 6.07
C ALA A 406 -17.33 16.01 5.06
N PRO A 407 -18.62 15.75 5.34
CA PRO A 407 -19.47 14.93 4.46
C PRO A 407 -19.65 15.49 3.04
N ASP A 408 -19.47 16.79 2.86
CA ASP A 408 -19.60 17.54 1.62
C ASP A 408 -18.25 18.00 1.04
N ALA A 409 -17.15 17.50 1.60
CA ALA A 409 -15.81 17.87 1.15
C ALA A 409 -15.53 17.30 -0.26
N ALA A 410 -15.64 18.15 -1.28
CA ALA A 410 -15.27 17.81 -2.64
C ALA A 410 -13.74 17.90 -2.82
N PRO A 411 -13.13 16.98 -3.58
CA PRO A 411 -11.75 17.12 -4.03
C PRO A 411 -11.53 18.44 -4.78
N ALA A 412 -10.39 19.07 -4.55
CA ALA A 412 -10.02 20.30 -5.23
C ALA A 412 -8.52 20.32 -5.56
N VAL A 413 -8.18 21.02 -6.67
CA VAL A 413 -6.80 21.30 -7.07
C VAL A 413 -6.69 22.73 -7.54
N ALA A 414 -5.58 23.37 -7.21
CA ALA A 414 -5.31 24.76 -7.59
C ALA A 414 -3.83 24.93 -7.97
N VAL A 415 -3.58 25.77 -8.99
CA VAL A 415 -2.26 26.29 -9.35
C VAL A 415 -2.18 27.72 -8.85
N ALA A 416 -1.10 28.09 -8.14
CA ALA A 416 -1.06 29.36 -7.40
C ALA A 416 -1.07 30.61 -8.28
N GLY A 417 -0.59 30.53 -9.52
CA GLY A 417 -0.52 31.64 -10.48
C GLY A 417 -1.35 31.40 -11.73
N ALA A 418 -1.70 32.48 -12.44
CA ALA A 418 -2.38 32.39 -13.74
C ALA A 418 -1.41 32.45 -14.93
N ARG A 419 -0.12 32.85 -14.72
CA ARG A 419 0.90 32.96 -15.76
C ARG A 419 2.26 32.55 -15.24
N TYR A 420 3.03 31.85 -16.04
CA TYR A 420 4.36 31.34 -15.75
C TYR A 420 5.28 31.51 -16.96
N ALA A 421 6.56 31.75 -16.72
CA ALA A 421 7.57 31.65 -17.75
C ALA A 421 7.86 30.17 -18.10
N ALA A 422 8.31 29.92 -19.34
CA ALA A 422 8.77 28.59 -19.71
C ALA A 422 9.88 28.08 -18.75
N GLY A 423 9.71 26.92 -18.17
CA GLY A 423 10.64 26.34 -17.20
C GLY A 423 10.46 26.80 -15.74
N GLU A 424 9.57 27.75 -15.47
CA GLU A 424 9.23 28.13 -14.11
C GLU A 424 8.44 26.99 -13.41
N THR A 425 8.76 26.75 -12.13
CA THR A 425 8.07 25.72 -11.33
C THR A 425 6.62 26.10 -11.03
N LEU A 426 5.72 25.11 -11.07
CA LEU A 426 4.29 25.28 -10.80
C LEU A 426 3.99 24.91 -9.35
N PRO A 427 3.64 25.87 -8.48
CA PRO A 427 3.11 25.56 -7.15
C PRO A 427 1.67 25.05 -7.25
N ILE A 428 1.47 23.80 -6.89
CA ILE A 428 0.17 23.12 -6.93
C ILE A 428 -0.26 22.78 -5.50
N ALA A 429 -1.54 23.01 -5.19
CA ALA A 429 -2.16 22.62 -3.93
C ALA A 429 -3.39 21.76 -4.22
N TRP A 430 -3.64 20.78 -3.35
CA TRP A 430 -4.84 19.94 -3.42
C TRP A 430 -5.47 19.76 -2.04
N SER A 431 -6.74 19.37 -2.02
CA SER A 431 -7.47 19.03 -0.81
C SER A 431 -8.55 17.97 -1.07
N ASN A 432 -8.88 17.25 0.01
CA ASN A 432 -9.96 16.27 0.07
C ASN A 432 -9.82 15.11 -0.92
N THR A 433 -8.59 14.67 -1.24
CA THR A 433 -8.38 13.45 -2.01
C THR A 433 -8.72 12.22 -1.15
N PRO A 434 -9.08 11.08 -1.78
CA PRO A 434 -9.38 9.83 -1.06
C PRO A 434 -8.19 9.26 -0.28
N GLY A 435 -6.94 9.72 -0.59
CA GLY A 435 -5.72 9.29 0.08
C GLY A 435 -5.14 7.99 -0.47
N ASN A 436 -5.37 7.68 -1.74
CA ASN A 436 -4.63 6.62 -2.42
C ASN A 436 -3.19 7.08 -2.67
N ARG A 437 -2.24 6.17 -2.62
CA ARG A 437 -0.81 6.47 -2.86
C ARG A 437 -0.59 7.09 -4.23
N HIS A 438 -1.28 6.58 -5.24
CA HIS A 438 -1.16 6.98 -6.62
C HIS A 438 -2.26 7.96 -7.08
N ASP A 439 -2.97 8.65 -6.15
CA ASP A 439 -3.67 9.87 -6.54
C ASP A 439 -2.64 10.86 -7.09
N TRP A 440 -2.90 11.48 -8.25
CA TRP A 440 -1.91 12.28 -8.94
C TRP A 440 -2.47 13.57 -9.55
N VAL A 441 -1.60 14.52 -9.78
CA VAL A 441 -1.93 15.77 -10.49
C VAL A 441 -1.19 15.80 -11.81
N GLY A 442 -1.95 15.76 -12.90
CA GLY A 442 -1.43 15.93 -14.25
C GLY A 442 -1.66 17.33 -14.81
N ILE A 443 -0.76 17.79 -15.66
CA ILE A 443 -0.87 19.04 -16.42
C ILE A 443 -1.33 18.70 -17.84
N PHE A 444 -2.50 19.19 -18.20
CA PHE A 444 -3.14 18.93 -19.50
C PHE A 444 -3.31 20.21 -20.28
N ASP A 445 -3.28 20.14 -21.61
CA ASP A 445 -3.73 21.25 -22.45
C ASP A 445 -5.18 21.63 -22.08
N ALA A 446 -5.44 22.91 -21.91
CA ALA A 446 -6.77 23.39 -21.52
C ALA A 446 -7.87 23.09 -22.56
N ALA A 447 -7.49 22.87 -23.82
CA ALA A 447 -8.38 22.49 -24.90
C ALA A 447 -8.61 20.97 -25.00
N ALA A 448 -7.84 20.16 -24.26
CA ALA A 448 -7.99 18.71 -24.26
C ALA A 448 -9.31 18.28 -23.60
N GLY A 449 -10.05 17.36 -24.22
CA GLY A 449 -11.25 16.73 -23.66
C GLY A 449 -10.99 16.06 -22.31
N ASP A 450 -12.05 15.76 -21.57
CA ASP A 450 -11.94 15.09 -20.25
C ASP A 450 -11.52 13.63 -20.35
N ASP A 451 -11.69 13.03 -21.49
CA ASP A 451 -11.28 11.71 -21.90
C ASP A 451 -9.83 11.63 -22.41
N SER A 452 -9.13 12.79 -22.47
CA SER A 452 -7.75 12.82 -22.91
C SER A 452 -6.81 12.23 -21.85
N GLU A 453 -6.01 11.27 -22.24
CA GLU A 453 -4.91 10.69 -21.47
C GLU A 453 -3.54 11.37 -21.75
N ALA A 454 -3.52 12.32 -22.69
CA ALA A 454 -2.30 13.05 -23.07
C ALA A 454 -2.01 14.18 -22.07
N TYR A 455 -1.23 13.88 -21.04
CA TYR A 455 -0.67 14.86 -20.12
C TYR A 455 0.75 15.29 -20.55
N ALA A 456 1.11 16.52 -20.20
CA ALA A 456 2.45 17.04 -20.46
C ALA A 456 3.43 16.66 -19.33
N SER A 457 2.95 16.65 -18.08
CA SER A 457 3.76 16.38 -16.90
C SER A 457 2.86 16.02 -15.73
N TYR A 458 3.37 15.30 -14.72
CA TYR A 458 2.57 14.91 -13.56
C TYR A 458 3.40 14.71 -12.29
N GLY A 459 2.70 14.55 -11.16
CA GLY A 459 3.29 14.15 -9.89
C GLY A 459 2.26 13.55 -8.93
N TYR A 460 2.67 12.56 -8.17
CA TYR A 460 1.82 11.90 -7.18
C TYR A 460 1.63 12.74 -5.92
N VAL A 461 0.43 12.66 -5.32
CA VAL A 461 0.11 13.35 -4.05
C VAL A 461 0.58 12.60 -2.80
N GLY A 462 1.03 11.35 -2.96
CA GLY A 462 1.68 10.56 -1.91
C GLY A 462 0.77 10.17 -0.76
N ALA A 463 -0.46 9.74 -1.04
CA ALA A 463 -1.47 9.32 -0.06
C ALA A 463 -1.87 10.42 0.95
N ARG A 464 -1.74 11.68 0.59
CA ARG A 464 -2.15 12.83 1.41
C ARG A 464 -3.49 13.35 0.94
N SER A 465 -4.47 13.43 1.83
CA SER A 465 -5.77 14.02 1.49
C SER A 465 -5.68 15.51 1.19
N SER A 466 -4.71 16.22 1.76
CA SER A 466 -4.42 17.60 1.40
C SER A 466 -2.92 17.89 1.45
N GLY A 467 -2.46 18.79 0.60
CA GLY A 467 -1.05 19.13 0.53
C GLY A 467 -0.72 20.10 -0.58
N SER A 468 0.58 20.25 -0.83
CA SER A 468 1.11 21.02 -1.95
C SER A 468 2.39 20.38 -2.47
N MET A 469 2.69 20.63 -3.76
CA MET A 469 3.94 20.27 -4.41
C MET A 469 4.41 21.40 -5.32
N LEU A 470 5.69 21.37 -5.67
CA LEU A 470 6.27 22.16 -6.74
C LEU A 470 6.54 21.21 -7.91
N LEU A 471 5.83 21.38 -9.02
CA LEU A 471 6.11 20.67 -10.27
C LEU A 471 7.18 21.46 -11.04
N GLY A 472 8.30 20.84 -11.34
CA GLY A 472 9.44 21.47 -11.98
C GLY A 472 10.48 20.45 -12.45
N PRO A 473 11.62 20.84 -13.01
CA PRO A 473 12.58 19.96 -13.68
C PRO A 473 13.11 18.81 -12.81
N ASP A 474 13.13 18.99 -11.49
CA ASP A 474 13.67 18.02 -10.54
C ASP A 474 12.57 17.16 -9.86
N THR A 475 11.29 17.37 -10.21
CA THR A 475 10.16 16.78 -9.47
C THR A 475 9.09 16.19 -10.37
N VAL A 476 9.26 16.26 -11.69
CA VAL A 476 8.26 15.80 -12.66
C VAL A 476 8.68 14.50 -13.33
N GLU A 477 7.69 13.67 -13.54
CA GLU A 477 7.71 12.68 -14.60
C GLU A 477 7.00 13.28 -15.81
N GLY A 478 7.61 13.19 -17.01
CA GLY A 478 7.11 13.78 -18.25
C GLY A 478 7.96 14.91 -18.82
N ALA A 479 7.38 15.68 -19.74
CA ALA A 479 8.09 16.73 -20.46
C ALA A 479 8.23 18.00 -19.63
N TRP A 480 9.47 18.47 -19.48
CA TRP A 480 9.78 19.78 -18.91
C TRP A 480 10.95 20.41 -19.68
N PRO A 481 10.96 21.73 -19.99
CA PRO A 481 9.92 22.71 -19.67
C PRO A 481 8.62 22.52 -20.48
N LEU A 482 7.50 22.96 -19.88
CA LEU A 482 6.24 23.00 -20.62
C LEU A 482 6.35 23.97 -21.81
N PRO A 483 5.87 23.59 -22.99
CA PRO A 483 5.77 24.52 -24.14
C PRO A 483 4.87 25.71 -23.82
N PRO A 484 5.04 26.87 -24.50
CA PRO A 484 4.09 27.97 -24.43
C PRO A 484 2.67 27.49 -24.78
N GLY A 485 1.68 27.79 -23.91
CA GLY A 485 0.32 27.29 -24.08
C GLY A 485 -0.58 27.64 -22.90
N THR A 486 -1.84 27.20 -23.00
CA THR A 486 -2.81 27.30 -21.91
C THR A 486 -3.09 25.91 -21.34
N TYR A 487 -2.98 25.75 -20.04
CA TYR A 487 -3.03 24.48 -19.34
C TYR A 487 -4.04 24.48 -18.20
N VAL A 488 -4.43 23.29 -17.78
CA VAL A 488 -5.17 23.01 -16.54
C VAL A 488 -4.45 21.92 -15.76
N ALA A 489 -4.45 22.00 -14.45
CA ALA A 489 -4.10 20.87 -13.58
C ALA A 489 -5.35 20.04 -13.35
N ARG A 490 -5.25 18.72 -13.51
CA ARG A 490 -6.31 17.75 -13.18
C ARG A 490 -5.81 16.88 -12.02
N LEU A 491 -6.62 16.79 -10.97
CA LEU A 491 -6.42 15.83 -9.89
C LEU A 491 -7.09 14.53 -10.31
N MET A 492 -6.34 13.46 -10.35
CA MET A 492 -6.73 12.16 -10.89
C MET A 492 -6.75 11.11 -9.79
N LEU A 493 -7.59 10.10 -9.94
CA LEU A 493 -7.77 9.02 -8.99
C LEU A 493 -6.83 7.86 -9.30
N ASP A 494 -5.97 7.53 -8.35
CA ASP A 494 -5.36 6.22 -8.14
C ASP A 494 -4.76 5.58 -9.41
N ASP A 495 -3.80 6.26 -10.03
CA ASP A 495 -3.11 5.90 -11.28
C ASP A 495 -4.00 5.88 -12.55
N GLY A 496 -5.31 5.95 -12.39
CA GLY A 496 -6.26 5.99 -13.51
C GLY A 496 -6.51 7.41 -14.01
N PHE A 497 -7.31 7.51 -15.08
CA PHE A 497 -7.69 8.78 -15.72
C PHE A 497 -9.04 9.35 -15.25
N ARG A 498 -9.57 8.85 -14.13
CA ARG A 498 -10.77 9.43 -13.53
C ARG A 498 -10.46 10.77 -12.86
N ILE A 499 -11.03 11.85 -13.40
CA ILE A 499 -10.85 13.21 -12.88
C ILE A 499 -11.63 13.37 -11.57
N LEU A 500 -10.94 13.79 -10.51
CA LEU A 500 -11.53 14.19 -9.23
C LEU A 500 -11.82 15.69 -9.17
N ALA A 501 -10.90 16.51 -9.71
CA ALA A 501 -11.03 17.97 -9.74
C ALA A 501 -10.17 18.58 -10.85
N LYS A 502 -10.48 19.83 -11.23
CA LYS A 502 -9.71 20.65 -12.18
C LYS A 502 -9.39 22.01 -11.59
N SER A 503 -8.22 22.53 -11.89
CA SER A 503 -7.84 23.92 -11.57
C SER A 503 -8.49 24.93 -12.51
N ALA A 504 -8.41 26.22 -12.16
CA ALA A 504 -8.55 27.28 -13.15
C ALA A 504 -7.44 27.15 -14.20
N PRO A 505 -7.69 27.56 -15.47
CA PRO A 505 -6.66 27.60 -16.51
C PRO A 505 -5.52 28.58 -16.14
N PHE A 506 -4.30 28.22 -16.55
CA PHE A 506 -3.11 29.07 -16.46
C PHE A 506 -2.33 29.04 -17.77
N SER A 507 -1.49 30.06 -18.02
CA SER A 507 -0.65 30.16 -19.25
C SER A 507 0.82 29.97 -18.93
N VAL A 508 1.53 29.34 -19.87
CA VAL A 508 3.00 29.31 -19.95
C VAL A 508 3.41 30.15 -21.14
N GLU A 509 4.32 31.12 -20.94
CA GLU A 509 4.76 32.12 -21.97
C GLU A 509 6.25 31.99 -22.28
#